data_51715bda4402c579f96987ed7bc59479
#
_entry.id   51715bda4402c579f96987ed7bc59479
#
_cell.length_a   1.000
_cell.length_b   1.000
_cell.length_c   1.000
_cell.angle_alpha   90.00
_cell.angle_beta   90.00
_cell.angle_gamma   90.00
#
_symmetry.space_group_name_H-M   'P 1'
#
loop_
_entity.id
_entity.type
_entity.pdbx_description
1 polymer ?
#
loop_
_entity_poly.entity_id
_entity_poly.type
_entity_poly.pdbx_seq_one_letter_code
_entity_poly.pdbx_strand_id
1 'polypeptide(L)'
;MHNAFLVLGQQMGMQSMRNILPSEIDVFLNAAIIEEVRKAILSNVNTAFNDKVTIQKNTVSPINFVRTLYAMKWVDTENSNEFDFEDDDVMYFTSISVKYELKGLYTCRLIEPDELANTLNDYCNGASFDYPIASMVVFGELKRWVIYTNNEKTVQTALINYIKNPAKVDYANEISCDLPEYTHQQIVETAINKYFASVGSTTN
;
A
#
# COMPACT_ATOMS: atom_id res chain seq x y z
N MET A 1 20.11 7.30 8.13
CA MET A 1 19.13 8.39 7.94
C MET A 1 19.24 9.48 9.00
N HIS A 2 19.34 9.21 10.31
CA HIS A 2 19.45 10.23 11.39
C HIS A 2 20.59 11.22 11.18
N ASN A 3 21.81 10.74 10.94
CA ASN A 3 22.95 11.62 10.67
C ASN A 3 22.72 12.51 9.43
N ALA A 4 22.12 11.96 8.37
CA ALA A 4 21.79 12.72 7.18
C ALA A 4 20.73 13.79 7.46
N PHE A 5 19.74 13.49 8.29
CA PHE A 5 18.73 14.45 8.73
C PHE A 5 19.37 15.63 9.47
N LEU A 6 20.26 15.36 10.42
CA LEU A 6 20.95 16.41 11.17
C LEU A 6 21.85 17.28 10.28
N VAL A 7 22.63 16.65 9.39
CA VAL A 7 23.58 17.37 8.50
C VAL A 7 22.81 18.24 7.51
N LEU A 8 21.82 17.70 6.82
CA LEU A 8 21.03 18.45 5.84
C LEU A 8 20.23 19.58 6.50
N GLY A 9 19.63 19.33 7.67
CA GLY A 9 18.89 20.32 8.40
C GLY A 9 19.79 21.50 8.85
N GLN A 10 21.02 21.23 9.27
CA GLN A 10 22.01 22.27 9.59
C GLN A 10 22.41 23.08 8.36
N GLN A 11 22.58 22.44 7.20
CA GLN A 11 22.88 23.13 5.93
C GLN A 11 21.76 24.06 5.47
N MET A 12 20.51 23.72 5.80
CA MET A 12 19.35 24.57 5.51
C MET A 12 19.14 25.73 6.48
N GLY A 13 20.12 25.99 7.37
CA GLY A 13 20.21 27.22 8.19
C GLY A 13 19.64 27.11 9.60
N MET A 14 19.32 25.91 10.10
CA MET A 14 18.82 25.75 11.47
C MET A 14 19.92 25.40 12.48
N GLN A 15 20.36 26.40 13.20
CA GLN A 15 21.25 26.20 14.35
C GLN A 15 20.56 25.44 15.52
N SER A 16 19.23 25.46 15.58
CA SER A 16 18.41 24.83 16.63
C SER A 16 18.34 23.29 16.54
N MET A 17 18.74 22.68 15.42
CA MET A 17 18.72 21.21 15.27
C MET A 17 19.67 20.44 16.17
N ARG A 18 20.56 21.12 16.91
CA ARG A 18 21.51 20.47 17.82
C ARG A 18 20.84 19.80 19.02
N ASN A 19 19.59 20.16 19.33
CA ASN A 19 18.87 19.68 20.52
C ASN A 19 17.70 18.75 20.20
N ILE A 20 17.53 18.34 18.95
CA ILE A 20 16.48 17.39 18.56
C ILE A 20 16.82 16.00 19.09
N LEU A 21 15.85 15.38 19.74
CA LEU A 21 16.01 13.99 20.23
C LEU A 21 15.90 12.99 19.06
N PRO A 22 16.64 11.87 19.09
CA PRO A 22 16.52 10.84 18.07
C PRO A 22 15.09 10.32 17.88
N SER A 23 14.31 10.21 18.95
CA SER A 23 12.90 9.81 18.90
C SER A 23 12.00 10.82 18.16
N GLU A 24 12.34 12.11 18.21
CA GLU A 24 11.62 13.13 17.43
C GLU A 24 11.95 13.02 15.94
N ILE A 25 13.22 12.74 15.62
CA ILE A 25 13.65 12.48 14.24
C ILE A 25 12.92 11.24 13.68
N ASP A 26 12.76 10.17 14.48
CA ASP A 26 12.01 8.97 14.09
C ASP A 26 10.58 9.29 13.68
N VAL A 27 9.90 10.19 14.38
CA VAL A 27 8.52 10.60 14.04
C VAL A 27 8.46 11.22 12.63
N PHE A 28 9.39 12.13 12.32
CA PHE A 28 9.43 12.80 11.01
C PHE A 28 9.86 11.85 9.89
N LEU A 29 10.84 10.97 10.16
CA LEU A 29 11.27 9.95 9.21
C LEU A 29 10.13 8.98 8.89
N ASN A 30 9.44 8.47 9.89
CA ASN A 30 8.31 7.54 9.69
C ASN A 30 7.16 8.20 8.92
N ALA A 31 6.84 9.46 9.22
CA ALA A 31 5.84 10.22 8.47
C ALA A 31 6.26 10.44 7.00
N ALA A 32 7.55 10.69 6.75
CA ALA A 32 8.08 10.85 5.40
C ALA A 32 8.08 9.53 4.61
N ILE A 33 8.45 8.41 5.23
CA ILE A 33 8.42 7.07 4.63
C ILE A 33 7.01 6.75 4.13
N ILE A 34 6.01 6.91 4.98
CA ILE A 34 4.60 6.66 4.61
C ILE A 34 4.17 7.56 3.45
N GLU A 35 4.56 8.84 3.46
CA GLU A 35 4.21 9.78 2.41
C GLU A 35 4.83 9.40 1.07
N GLU A 36 6.12 9.05 1.05
CA GLU A 36 6.81 8.65 -0.17
C GLU A 36 6.23 7.34 -0.76
N VAL A 37 5.89 6.37 0.09
CA VAL A 37 5.20 5.15 -0.37
C VAL A 37 3.83 5.48 -0.96
N ARG A 38 3.05 6.33 -0.32
CA ARG A 38 1.73 6.78 -0.85
C ARG A 38 1.87 7.53 -2.18
N LYS A 39 2.83 8.43 -2.30
CA LYS A 39 3.11 9.15 -3.56
C LYS A 39 3.44 8.17 -4.68
N ALA A 40 4.28 7.16 -4.41
CA ALA A 40 4.63 6.15 -5.39
C ALA A 40 3.42 5.31 -5.83
N ILE A 41 2.55 4.92 -4.92
CA ILE A 41 1.31 4.19 -5.25
C ILE A 41 0.40 5.07 -6.11
N LEU A 42 0.12 6.31 -5.69
CA LEU A 42 -0.79 7.23 -6.38
C LEU A 42 -0.27 7.64 -7.76
N SER A 43 1.04 7.84 -7.92
CA SER A 43 1.61 8.19 -9.23
C SER A 43 1.36 7.13 -10.28
N ASN A 44 1.31 5.85 -9.88
CA ASN A 44 1.05 4.75 -10.79
C ASN A 44 -0.44 4.59 -11.12
N VAL A 45 -1.33 4.90 -10.19
CA VAL A 45 -2.77 4.93 -10.46
C VAL A 45 -3.09 6.00 -11.50
N ASN A 46 -2.52 7.20 -11.37
CA ASN A 46 -2.75 8.30 -12.31
C ASN A 46 -2.18 8.04 -13.71
N THR A 47 -1.03 7.38 -13.83
CA THR A 47 -0.48 6.99 -15.14
C THR A 47 -1.33 5.92 -15.82
N ALA A 48 -1.89 4.97 -15.08
CA ALA A 48 -2.77 3.94 -15.65
C ALA A 48 -4.10 4.52 -16.20
N PHE A 49 -4.61 5.62 -15.64
CA PHE A 49 -5.83 6.27 -16.12
C PHE A 49 -5.59 7.22 -17.31
N ASN A 50 -4.44 7.86 -17.39
CA ASN A 50 -4.14 8.86 -18.43
C ASN A 50 -3.53 8.27 -19.71
N ASP A 51 -2.92 7.11 -19.66
CA ASP A 51 -2.28 6.50 -20.82
C ASP A 51 -3.15 5.40 -21.46
N LYS A 52 -3.96 5.82 -22.45
CA LYS A 52 -4.34 4.93 -23.55
C LYS A 52 -3.14 4.61 -24.48
N VAL A 53 -1.95 5.05 -24.13
CA VAL A 53 -0.73 4.90 -24.95
C VAL A 53 0.22 3.96 -24.24
N THR A 54 0.35 2.76 -24.85
CA THR A 54 1.51 1.85 -24.78
C THR A 54 2.42 2.07 -23.56
N ILE A 55 2.21 1.31 -22.52
CA ILE A 55 3.17 1.17 -21.42
C ILE A 55 4.48 0.72 -22.04
N GLN A 56 5.39 1.64 -22.25
CA GLN A 56 6.78 1.28 -22.53
C GLN A 56 7.32 0.63 -21.26
N LYS A 57 7.47 -0.71 -21.33
CA LYS A 57 7.97 -1.58 -20.25
C LYS A 57 9.37 -1.21 -19.73
N ASN A 58 9.99 -0.16 -20.23
CA ASN A 58 11.38 0.20 -19.95
C ASN A 58 11.55 1.43 -19.04
N THR A 59 10.49 2.09 -18.63
CA THR A 59 10.62 3.09 -17.56
C THR A 59 10.69 2.35 -16.24
N VAL A 60 11.80 2.54 -15.52
CA VAL A 60 11.94 2.10 -14.14
C VAL A 60 10.81 2.74 -13.35
N SER A 61 9.74 2.00 -13.15
CA SER A 61 8.54 2.50 -12.48
C SER A 61 8.92 2.98 -11.07
N PRO A 62 8.41 4.15 -10.60
CA PRO A 62 8.55 4.57 -9.22
C PRO A 62 8.15 3.50 -8.19
N ILE A 63 7.33 2.53 -8.59
CA ILE A 63 6.97 1.34 -7.80
C ILE A 63 8.16 0.43 -7.49
N ASN A 64 9.27 0.50 -8.19
CA ASN A 64 10.37 -0.43 -7.94
C ASN A 64 10.90 -0.39 -6.51
N PHE A 65 10.85 0.76 -5.85
CA PHE A 65 11.26 0.84 -4.44
C PHE A 65 10.19 0.27 -3.48
N VAL A 66 8.92 0.30 -3.87
CA VAL A 66 7.83 -0.26 -3.06
C VAL A 66 7.76 -1.79 -3.18
N ARG A 67 8.48 -2.40 -4.14
CA ARG A 67 8.52 -3.85 -4.31
C ARG A 67 9.00 -4.63 -3.08
N THR A 68 9.84 -4.03 -2.27
CA THR A 68 10.28 -4.63 -1.00
C THR A 68 9.13 -4.81 -0.02
N LEU A 69 8.07 -4.02 -0.17
CA LEU A 69 6.86 -4.07 0.66
C LEU A 69 5.77 -4.97 0.07
N TYR A 70 5.96 -5.51 -1.16
CA TYR A 70 4.99 -6.43 -1.75
C TYR A 70 4.98 -7.75 -1.00
N ALA A 71 3.79 -8.18 -0.63
CA ALA A 71 3.54 -9.45 0.00
C ALA A 71 2.39 -10.18 -0.69
N MET A 72 2.39 -11.51 -0.55
CA MET A 72 1.30 -12.34 -1.00
C MET A 72 0.95 -13.36 0.09
N LYS A 73 -0.35 -13.60 0.26
CA LYS A 73 -0.85 -14.58 1.23
C LYS A 73 -1.91 -15.45 0.56
N TRP A 74 -1.75 -16.76 0.69
CA TRP A 74 -2.78 -17.73 0.35
C TRP A 74 -3.73 -17.89 1.53
N VAL A 75 -5.02 -17.83 1.25
CA VAL A 75 -6.07 -18.04 2.23
C VAL A 75 -6.91 -19.22 1.76
N ASP A 76 -7.09 -20.22 2.62
CA ASP A 76 -8.05 -21.28 2.41
C ASP A 76 -9.45 -20.72 2.71
N THR A 77 -10.36 -20.84 1.76
CA THR A 77 -11.71 -20.32 1.91
C THR A 77 -12.69 -21.38 2.42
N GLU A 78 -12.21 -22.59 2.74
CA GLU A 78 -13.05 -23.72 3.20
C GLU A 78 -14.24 -23.98 2.25
N ASN A 79 -14.06 -23.80 0.95
CA ASN A 79 -15.10 -23.84 -0.07
C ASN A 79 -16.23 -22.80 0.14
N SER A 80 -15.91 -21.69 0.75
CA SER A 80 -16.78 -20.52 0.90
C SER A 80 -16.37 -19.42 -0.07
N ASN A 81 -17.33 -18.60 -0.49
CA ASN A 81 -17.05 -17.38 -1.24
C ASN A 81 -16.73 -16.18 -0.33
N GLU A 82 -16.63 -16.41 0.97
CA GLU A 82 -16.27 -15.39 1.96
C GLU A 82 -15.09 -15.89 2.77
N PHE A 83 -14.16 -14.99 3.09
CA PHE A 83 -13.04 -15.30 3.97
C PHE A 83 -12.57 -14.06 4.71
N ASP A 84 -12.07 -14.26 5.91
CA ASP A 84 -11.52 -13.20 6.74
C ASP A 84 -10.02 -13.03 6.46
N PHE A 85 -9.55 -11.80 6.47
CA PHE A 85 -8.15 -11.48 6.29
C PHE A 85 -7.63 -10.77 7.55
N GLU A 86 -6.87 -11.50 8.33
CA GLU A 86 -6.35 -11.10 9.64
C GLU A 86 -4.91 -10.60 9.55
N ASP A 87 -4.62 -9.67 8.65
CA ASP A 87 -3.29 -9.09 8.61
C ASP A 87 -3.41 -7.58 8.85
N ASP A 88 -2.94 -7.12 10.01
CA ASP A 88 -3.00 -5.71 10.40
C ASP A 88 -1.93 -4.87 9.72
N ASP A 89 -0.96 -5.52 9.07
CA ASP A 89 0.18 -4.86 8.44
C ASP A 89 -0.08 -4.47 6.98
N VAL A 90 -1.34 -4.38 6.55
CA VAL A 90 -1.71 -4.03 5.18
C VAL A 90 -1.86 -2.53 5.02
N MET A 91 -1.07 -1.95 4.12
CA MET A 91 -1.22 -0.57 3.68
C MET A 91 -2.18 -0.44 2.51
N TYR A 92 -2.07 -1.35 1.52
CA TYR A 92 -2.86 -1.30 0.29
C TYR A 92 -3.02 -2.67 -0.35
N PHE A 93 -4.25 -3.05 -0.73
CA PHE A 93 -4.51 -4.26 -1.50
C PHE A 93 -4.28 -4.00 -2.99
N THR A 94 -3.54 -4.86 -3.66
CA THR A 94 -3.22 -4.70 -5.09
C THR A 94 -4.06 -5.59 -5.99
N SER A 95 -4.24 -6.85 -5.62
CA SER A 95 -5.09 -7.78 -6.37
C SER A 95 -5.50 -8.96 -5.52
N ILE A 96 -6.63 -9.55 -5.88
CA ILE A 96 -7.08 -10.84 -5.36
C ILE A 96 -7.25 -11.76 -6.54
N SER A 97 -6.78 -13.00 -6.39
CA SER A 97 -6.98 -14.05 -7.38
C SER A 97 -7.52 -15.28 -6.69
N VAL A 98 -8.46 -15.94 -7.33
CA VAL A 98 -9.14 -17.12 -6.77
C VAL A 98 -8.82 -18.37 -7.56
N LYS A 99 -8.82 -19.50 -6.87
CA LYS A 99 -8.65 -20.82 -7.46
C LYS A 99 -9.89 -21.66 -7.18
N TYR A 100 -10.41 -22.29 -8.22
CA TYR A 100 -11.49 -23.27 -8.18
C TYR A 100 -10.92 -24.70 -8.34
N GLU A 101 -11.74 -25.70 -8.02
CA GLU A 101 -11.35 -27.11 -7.92
C GLU A 101 -10.61 -27.68 -9.15
N LEU A 102 -10.92 -27.25 -10.35
CA LEU A 102 -10.44 -27.89 -11.59
C LEU A 102 -9.70 -26.96 -12.56
N LYS A 103 -9.42 -25.70 -12.23
CA LYS A 103 -8.84 -24.71 -13.17
C LYS A 103 -7.85 -23.75 -12.51
N GLY A 104 -7.18 -22.99 -13.35
CA GLY A 104 -6.15 -22.04 -13.00
C GLY A 104 -6.58 -20.93 -12.05
N LEU A 105 -5.70 -19.97 -11.90
CA LEU A 105 -5.89 -18.81 -11.04
C LEU A 105 -6.63 -17.72 -11.84
N TYR A 106 -7.72 -17.19 -11.28
CA TYR A 106 -8.52 -16.12 -11.86
C TYR A 106 -8.41 -14.85 -11.04
N THR A 107 -8.05 -13.75 -11.67
CA THR A 107 -7.94 -12.46 -10.97
C THR A 107 -9.31 -11.81 -10.82
N CYS A 108 -9.64 -11.44 -9.59
CA CYS A 108 -10.89 -10.75 -9.27
C CYS A 108 -10.78 -9.26 -9.64
N ARG A 109 -11.89 -8.70 -10.11
CA ARG A 109 -12.07 -7.26 -10.20
C ARG A 109 -12.45 -6.74 -8.80
N LEU A 110 -11.64 -5.85 -8.25
CA LEU A 110 -11.92 -5.21 -6.96
C LEU A 110 -12.96 -4.11 -7.15
N ILE A 111 -14.04 -4.16 -6.37
CA ILE A 111 -15.15 -3.19 -6.41
C ILE A 111 -15.43 -2.70 -5.01
N GLU A 112 -15.60 -1.39 -4.89
CA GLU A 112 -16.01 -0.75 -3.63
C GLU A 112 -17.45 -1.17 -3.26
N PRO A 113 -17.78 -1.30 -1.96
CA PRO A 113 -19.11 -1.77 -1.52
C PRO A 113 -20.29 -0.91 -2.02
N ASP A 114 -20.07 0.37 -2.23
CA ASP A 114 -21.09 1.32 -2.73
C ASP A 114 -21.42 1.13 -4.21
N GLU A 115 -20.46 0.67 -5.03
CA GLU A 115 -20.65 0.38 -6.45
C GLU A 115 -21.08 -1.07 -6.70
N LEU A 116 -20.99 -1.92 -5.70
CA LEU A 116 -21.20 -3.36 -5.83
C LEU A 116 -22.59 -3.73 -6.38
N ALA A 117 -23.65 -3.14 -5.83
CA ALA A 117 -25.01 -3.44 -6.23
C ALA A 117 -25.28 -3.09 -7.70
N ASN A 118 -24.76 -1.96 -8.16
CA ASN A 118 -24.89 -1.54 -9.55
C ASN A 118 -24.11 -2.48 -10.48
N THR A 119 -22.91 -2.88 -10.08
CA THR A 119 -22.06 -3.76 -10.88
C THR A 119 -22.63 -5.18 -10.98
N LEU A 120 -23.17 -5.74 -9.90
CA LEU A 120 -23.75 -7.08 -9.91
C LEU A 120 -25.03 -7.16 -10.76
N ASN A 121 -25.78 -6.07 -10.87
CA ASN A 121 -26.99 -5.98 -11.70
C ASN A 121 -26.69 -5.62 -13.17
N ASP A 122 -25.48 -5.28 -13.51
CA ASP A 122 -25.07 -4.98 -14.89
C ASP A 122 -24.93 -6.28 -15.70
N TYR A 123 -25.74 -6.42 -16.75
CA TYR A 123 -25.70 -7.60 -17.61
C TYR A 123 -24.36 -7.84 -18.29
N CYS A 124 -23.63 -6.77 -18.63
CA CYS A 124 -22.36 -6.85 -19.34
C CYS A 124 -21.15 -6.97 -18.39
N ASN A 125 -21.26 -6.40 -17.19
CA ASN A 125 -20.16 -6.27 -16.23
C ASN A 125 -20.39 -7.06 -14.93
N GLY A 126 -21.42 -7.85 -14.85
CA GLY A 126 -21.74 -8.69 -13.70
C GLY A 126 -20.65 -9.74 -13.40
N ALA A 127 -20.74 -10.32 -12.22
CA ALA A 127 -19.82 -11.36 -11.79
C ALA A 127 -20.04 -12.66 -12.56
N SER A 128 -18.96 -13.34 -12.92
CA SER A 128 -18.95 -14.70 -13.44
C SER A 128 -17.76 -15.48 -12.89
N PHE A 129 -17.71 -16.78 -13.10
CA PHE A 129 -16.57 -17.58 -12.64
C PHE A 129 -15.26 -17.25 -13.37
N ASP A 130 -15.33 -16.80 -14.65
CA ASP A 130 -14.15 -16.37 -15.41
C ASP A 130 -13.75 -14.91 -15.09
N TYR A 131 -14.71 -14.11 -14.61
CA TYR A 131 -14.51 -12.71 -14.22
C TYR A 131 -15.09 -12.45 -12.82
N PRO A 132 -14.50 -13.05 -11.78
CA PRO A 132 -15.00 -12.90 -10.43
C PRO A 132 -14.82 -11.46 -9.94
N ILE A 133 -15.73 -11.05 -9.06
CA ILE A 133 -15.69 -9.74 -8.39
C ILE A 133 -15.37 -9.98 -6.92
N ALA A 134 -14.47 -9.18 -6.37
CA ALA A 134 -14.16 -9.18 -4.95
C ALA A 134 -14.51 -7.82 -4.34
N SER A 135 -15.22 -7.83 -3.22
CA SER A 135 -15.51 -6.65 -2.43
C SER A 135 -15.14 -6.88 -0.98
N MET A 136 -14.60 -5.85 -0.33
CA MET A 136 -14.23 -5.92 1.08
C MET A 136 -15.33 -5.31 1.92
N VAL A 137 -15.80 -6.06 2.91
CA VAL A 137 -16.77 -5.61 3.91
C VAL A 137 -16.08 -5.57 5.27
N VAL A 138 -16.19 -4.45 5.97
CA VAL A 138 -15.61 -4.27 7.29
C VAL A 138 -16.67 -4.47 8.36
N PHE A 139 -16.50 -5.46 9.21
CA PHE A 139 -17.34 -5.71 10.38
C PHE A 139 -16.53 -5.48 11.67
N GLY A 140 -16.62 -4.29 12.24
CA GLY A 140 -15.80 -3.93 13.40
C GLY A 140 -14.31 -3.92 13.05
N GLU A 141 -13.52 -4.81 13.67
CA GLU A 141 -12.09 -4.95 13.39
C GLU A 141 -11.78 -5.99 12.30
N LEU A 142 -12.77 -6.81 11.92
CA LEU A 142 -12.59 -7.86 10.92
C LEU A 142 -12.76 -7.31 9.50
N LYS A 143 -11.79 -7.62 8.64
CA LYS A 143 -11.81 -7.33 7.20
C LYS A 143 -12.21 -8.61 6.48
N ARG A 144 -13.43 -8.67 6.00
CA ARG A 144 -13.97 -9.82 5.27
C ARG A 144 -14.01 -9.53 3.78
N TRP A 145 -13.48 -10.45 3.01
CA TRP A 145 -13.59 -10.45 1.56
C TRP A 145 -14.75 -11.33 1.13
N VAL A 146 -15.58 -10.82 0.22
CA VAL A 146 -16.68 -11.55 -0.41
C VAL A 146 -16.40 -11.65 -1.90
N ILE A 147 -16.42 -12.88 -2.42
CA ILE A 147 -16.17 -13.18 -3.83
C ILE A 147 -17.50 -13.52 -4.51
N TYR A 148 -17.82 -12.79 -5.55
CA TYR A 148 -19.02 -13.00 -6.37
C TYR A 148 -18.65 -13.72 -7.66
N THR A 149 -19.25 -14.89 -7.89
CA THR A 149 -18.94 -15.79 -9.03
C THR A 149 -20.20 -16.20 -9.80
N ASN A 150 -21.31 -15.51 -9.59
CA ASN A 150 -22.64 -15.87 -10.13
C ASN A 150 -23.12 -17.28 -9.68
N ASN A 151 -22.72 -17.71 -8.51
CA ASN A 151 -23.09 -19.01 -7.88
C ASN A 151 -22.75 -20.28 -8.68
N GLU A 152 -21.92 -20.16 -9.73
CA GLU A 152 -21.57 -21.32 -10.56
C GLU A 152 -20.51 -22.20 -9.92
N LYS A 153 -19.65 -21.63 -9.09
CA LYS A 153 -18.54 -22.36 -8.43
C LYS A 153 -18.19 -21.73 -7.09
N THR A 154 -17.73 -22.60 -6.19
CA THR A 154 -17.16 -22.19 -4.90
C THR A 154 -15.66 -21.99 -5.04
N VAL A 155 -15.15 -21.01 -4.33
CA VAL A 155 -13.72 -20.71 -4.25
C VAL A 155 -13.07 -21.64 -3.24
N GLN A 156 -11.98 -22.31 -3.60
CA GLN A 156 -11.21 -23.15 -2.69
C GLN A 156 -10.13 -22.38 -1.94
N THR A 157 -9.37 -21.58 -2.69
CA THR A 157 -8.30 -20.75 -2.14
C THR A 157 -8.29 -19.40 -2.81
N ALA A 158 -7.96 -18.38 -2.05
CA ALA A 158 -7.73 -17.04 -2.54
C ALA A 158 -6.25 -16.65 -2.36
N LEU A 159 -5.67 -16.02 -3.37
CA LEU A 159 -4.35 -15.40 -3.31
C LEU A 159 -4.53 -13.91 -3.22
N ILE A 160 -4.13 -13.33 -2.10
CA ILE A 160 -4.19 -11.89 -1.86
C ILE A 160 -2.81 -11.31 -2.04
N ASN A 161 -2.69 -10.32 -2.92
CA ASN A 161 -1.48 -9.53 -3.08
C ASN A 161 -1.71 -8.15 -2.47
N TYR A 162 -0.77 -7.69 -1.68
CA TYR A 162 -0.87 -6.44 -0.95
C TYR A 162 0.49 -5.79 -0.74
N ILE A 163 0.46 -4.53 -0.37
CA ILE A 163 1.62 -3.76 0.07
C ILE A 163 1.55 -3.66 1.58
N LYS A 164 2.60 -4.08 2.26
CA LYS A 164 2.74 -3.94 3.71
C LYS A 164 2.99 -2.51 4.11
N ASN A 165 2.65 -2.18 5.34
CA ASN A 165 3.17 -0.99 5.97
C ASN A 165 4.71 -1.08 6.08
N PRO A 166 5.44 -0.02 5.73
CA PRO A 166 6.89 0.00 5.93
C PRO A 166 7.22 -0.10 7.42
N ALA A 167 8.31 -0.81 7.74
CA ALA A 167 8.78 -0.90 9.11
C ALA A 167 9.07 0.51 9.66
N LYS A 168 8.61 0.75 10.90
CA LYS A 168 8.89 2.01 11.57
C LYS A 168 10.35 2.07 11.97
N VAL A 169 11.04 3.10 11.50
CA VAL A 169 12.39 3.41 11.94
C VAL A 169 12.36 3.74 13.43
N ASP A 170 13.25 3.11 14.18
CA ASP A 170 13.43 3.33 15.62
C ASP A 170 14.92 3.31 15.94
N TYR A 171 15.45 4.46 16.30
CA TYR A 171 16.87 4.61 16.60
C TYR A 171 17.28 3.85 17.89
N ALA A 172 16.41 3.82 18.88
CA ALA A 172 16.70 3.18 20.16
C ALA A 172 16.76 1.66 20.05
N ASN A 173 15.94 1.07 19.17
CA ASN A 173 15.88 -0.36 18.92
C ASN A 173 16.66 -0.80 17.66
N GLU A 174 17.45 0.09 17.07
CA GLU A 174 18.26 -0.17 15.86
C GLU A 174 17.44 -0.67 14.66
N ILE A 175 16.15 -0.30 14.57
CA ILE A 175 15.28 -0.67 13.45
C ILE A 175 15.52 0.30 12.29
N SER A 176 15.97 -0.23 11.16
CA SER A 176 16.22 0.54 9.94
C SER A 176 15.03 0.52 8.98
N CYS A 177 15.08 1.42 8.00
CA CYS A 177 14.06 1.49 6.94
C CYS A 177 14.15 0.28 6.00
N ASP A 178 13.02 -0.32 5.65
CA ASP A 178 12.90 -1.46 4.72
C ASP A 178 13.07 -1.04 3.26
N LEU A 179 13.01 0.26 2.97
CA LEU A 179 13.09 0.76 1.60
C LEU A 179 14.54 0.81 1.13
N PRO A 180 14.79 0.70 -0.19
CA PRO A 180 16.14 0.72 -0.76
C PRO A 180 16.90 2.01 -0.45
N GLU A 181 18.20 1.91 -0.26
CA GLU A 181 19.09 3.03 0.11
C GLU A 181 18.97 4.25 -0.80
N TYR A 182 18.77 4.05 -2.10
CA TYR A 182 18.65 5.17 -3.04
C TYR A 182 17.44 6.08 -2.78
N THR A 183 16.44 5.62 -1.99
CA THR A 183 15.29 6.42 -1.59
C THR A 183 15.53 7.21 -0.32
N HIS A 184 16.54 6.85 0.46
CA HIS A 184 16.77 7.41 1.78
C HIS A 184 17.01 8.91 1.77
N GLN A 185 17.71 9.43 0.75
CA GLN A 185 17.94 10.87 0.62
C GLN A 185 16.62 11.62 0.47
N GLN A 186 15.75 11.17 -0.44
CA GLN A 186 14.43 11.79 -0.67
C GLN A 186 13.54 11.74 0.58
N ILE A 187 13.57 10.62 1.31
CA ILE A 187 12.84 10.47 2.58
C ILE A 187 13.34 11.48 3.60
N VAL A 188 14.67 11.64 3.73
CA VAL A 188 15.27 12.59 4.67
C VAL A 188 14.90 14.02 4.30
N GLU A 189 14.94 14.40 3.03
CA GLU A 189 14.52 15.74 2.55
C GLU A 189 13.02 16.00 2.87
N THR A 190 12.16 15.02 2.63
CA THR A 190 10.74 15.13 2.97
C THR A 190 10.53 15.25 4.49
N ALA A 191 11.29 14.49 5.30
CA ALA A 191 11.21 14.56 6.75
C ALA A 191 11.65 15.93 7.30
N ILE A 192 12.73 16.49 6.73
CA ILE A 192 13.21 17.85 7.09
C ILE A 192 12.16 18.89 6.76
N ASN A 193 11.54 18.83 5.57
CA ASN A 193 10.49 19.75 5.19
C ASN A 193 9.29 19.70 6.14
N LYS A 194 8.91 18.50 6.60
CA LYS A 194 7.86 18.31 7.61
C LYS A 194 8.24 18.94 8.95
N TYR A 195 9.48 18.74 9.37
CA TYR A 195 9.99 19.37 10.59
C TYR A 195 9.92 20.89 10.51
N PHE A 196 10.38 21.49 9.40
CA PHE A 196 10.31 22.94 9.21
C PHE A 196 8.88 23.47 9.21
N ALA A 197 7.97 22.75 8.56
CA ALA A 197 6.56 23.11 8.58
C ALA A 197 5.98 23.10 10.01
N SER A 198 6.40 22.15 10.86
CA SER A 198 5.95 22.05 12.25
C SER A 198 6.48 23.17 13.13
N VAL A 199 7.75 23.53 12.97
CA VAL A 199 8.40 24.60 13.76
C VAL A 199 7.95 25.99 13.28
N GLY A 200 7.77 26.19 11.96
CA GLY A 200 7.30 27.47 11.39
C GLY A 200 5.84 27.81 11.73
N SER A 201 5.00 26.78 12.01
CA SER A 201 3.61 27.00 12.42
C SER A 201 3.44 27.41 13.89
N THR A 202 4.48 27.27 14.70
CA THR A 202 4.46 27.65 16.14
C THR A 202 4.88 29.11 16.42
N THR A 203 5.26 29.86 15.39
CA THR A 203 5.74 31.25 15.48
C THR A 203 4.72 32.32 15.10
N ASN A 204 3.43 32.00 15.00
CA ASN A 204 2.33 32.96 14.81
C ASN A 204 1.46 33.11 16.06
#